data_4a264a31ebe28002d6693bd448294994
#
_entry.id   4a264a31ebe28002d6693bd448294994
#
_cell.length_a   1.000
_cell.length_b   1.000
_cell.length_c   1.000
_cell.angle_alpha   90.00
_cell.angle_beta   90.00
_cell.angle_gamma   90.00
#
_symmetry.space_group_name_H-M   'P 1'
#
loop_
_entity.id
_entity.type
_entity.pdbx_description
1 polymer ?
#
loop_
_entity_poly.entity_id
_entity_poly.type
_entity_poly.pdbx_seq_one_letter_code
_entity_poly.pdbx_strand_id
1 'polypeptide(L)'
;MVPSRGAFLAGTTAAAIAAPTLVAAASPAAVASATRGMTFTTLRDGGVDHVGVRTAKGIVDISRAAKALGVAQPPLTVDDVVAGRGNVAALPHLVKDAPASAVRSESSVQYGPVVGSPPKIICVGLNYQAHIAETGEKPPPFPNLFNKYNTTLNRHNGTVAVSSLPATQFDYESELVVIVGKTARNVPEAQALNYVFGYTTGNDFTARDAQNRVSQWMTGKTPDQFAPIGPWLVTADQIPDPQTLQVQTFVNDETTPRQDMNTAQMIFNCAHIISYTSSFITLSPGDVIFTGTPSGVIVGMPKEKQVWLKAGDRVRTVISKLGELKFTLT
;
A
#
# COMPACT_ATOMS: atom_id res chain seq x y z
N MET A 1 -79.96 -13.77 -21.20
CA MET A 1 -79.22 -14.58 -20.21
C MET A 1 -77.73 -14.33 -20.39
N VAL A 2 -77.12 -13.58 -19.47
CA VAL A 2 -75.68 -13.25 -19.51
C VAL A 2 -75.04 -13.99 -18.30
N PRO A 3 -73.99 -14.79 -18.52
CA PRO A 3 -73.33 -15.45 -17.39
C PRO A 3 -72.36 -14.51 -16.63
N SER A 4 -72.44 -14.63 -15.29
CA SER A 4 -71.62 -13.88 -14.33
C SER A 4 -70.15 -14.27 -14.38
N ARG A 5 -69.26 -13.27 -14.35
CA ARG A 5 -67.83 -13.43 -14.18
C ARG A 5 -67.47 -13.64 -12.72
N GLY A 6 -66.87 -14.80 -12.42
CA GLY A 6 -66.26 -15.06 -11.14
C GLY A 6 -64.95 -14.30 -10.98
N ALA A 7 -64.76 -13.58 -9.87
CA ALA A 7 -63.55 -12.89 -9.53
C ALA A 7 -62.54 -13.91 -8.91
N PHE A 8 -61.35 -14.05 -9.57
CA PHE A 8 -60.20 -14.73 -9.00
C PHE A 8 -59.45 -13.71 -8.11
N LEU A 9 -59.46 -13.92 -6.81
CA LEU A 9 -58.55 -13.27 -5.89
C LEU A 9 -57.20 -13.97 -5.93
N ALA A 10 -56.24 -13.35 -6.59
CA ALA A 10 -54.84 -13.75 -6.53
C ALA A 10 -54.21 -13.13 -5.26
N GLY A 11 -54.00 -13.96 -4.26
CA GLY A 11 -53.22 -13.56 -3.09
C GLY A 11 -51.74 -13.50 -3.40
N THR A 12 -51.21 -12.28 -3.56
CA THR A 12 -49.75 -12.04 -3.64
C THR A 12 -49.19 -11.97 -2.21
N THR A 13 -48.54 -13.03 -1.76
CA THR A 13 -47.64 -12.99 -0.59
C THR A 13 -46.40 -12.22 -0.97
N ALA A 14 -46.28 -10.97 -0.54
CA ALA A 14 -45.07 -10.19 -0.65
C ALA A 14 -44.05 -10.76 0.36
N ALA A 15 -43.06 -11.48 -0.16
CA ALA A 15 -41.87 -11.81 0.64
C ALA A 15 -41.12 -10.50 0.92
N ALA A 16 -41.10 -10.07 2.17
CA ALA A 16 -40.28 -8.95 2.61
C ALA A 16 -38.81 -9.36 2.50
N ILE A 17 -38.13 -8.88 1.48
CA ILE A 17 -36.69 -8.96 1.39
C ILE A 17 -36.16 -7.99 2.43
N ALA A 18 -35.62 -8.51 3.55
CA ALA A 18 -34.93 -7.70 4.55
C ALA A 18 -33.74 -7.03 3.85
N ALA A 19 -33.74 -5.71 3.77
CA ALA A 19 -32.59 -4.95 3.29
C ALA A 19 -31.39 -5.25 4.19
N PRO A 20 -30.18 -5.48 3.61
CA PRO A 20 -28.99 -5.69 4.42
C PRO A 20 -28.77 -4.43 5.27
N THR A 21 -28.72 -4.60 6.59
CA THR A 21 -28.35 -3.53 7.53
C THR A 21 -26.90 -3.13 7.22
N LEU A 22 -26.72 -1.97 6.61
CA LEU A 22 -25.40 -1.36 6.41
C LEU A 22 -24.83 -1.06 7.81
N VAL A 23 -23.77 -1.77 8.18
CA VAL A 23 -22.98 -1.42 9.38
C VAL A 23 -22.27 -0.10 9.08
N ALA A 24 -22.55 0.93 9.90
CA ALA A 24 -21.85 2.20 9.81
C ALA A 24 -20.33 1.98 9.97
N ALA A 25 -19.52 2.71 9.22
CA ALA A 25 -18.07 2.63 9.36
C ALA A 25 -17.64 3.00 10.79
N ALA A 26 -16.68 2.26 11.34
CA ALA A 26 -16.12 2.54 12.64
C ALA A 26 -15.37 3.88 12.65
N SER A 27 -15.41 4.59 13.78
CA SER A 27 -14.65 5.83 13.92
C SER A 27 -13.14 5.56 13.82
N PRO A 28 -12.32 6.54 13.38
CA PRO A 28 -10.87 6.36 13.32
C PRO A 28 -10.21 5.98 14.66
N ALA A 29 -10.78 6.43 15.78
CA ALA A 29 -10.32 6.04 17.12
C ALA A 29 -10.63 4.56 17.43
N ALA A 30 -11.82 4.08 17.04
CA ALA A 30 -12.19 2.68 17.20
C ALA A 30 -11.32 1.77 16.31
N VAL A 31 -11.03 2.18 15.07
CA VAL A 31 -10.11 1.47 14.17
C VAL A 31 -8.73 1.39 14.80
N ALA A 32 -8.14 2.51 15.23
CA ALA A 32 -6.82 2.54 15.84
C ALA A 32 -6.73 1.66 17.10
N SER A 33 -7.78 1.62 17.92
CA SER A 33 -7.85 0.75 19.09
C SER A 33 -7.90 -0.73 18.71
N ALA A 34 -8.73 -1.09 17.76
CA ALA A 34 -8.94 -2.48 17.33
C ALA A 34 -7.74 -3.06 16.55
N THR A 35 -6.92 -2.22 15.92
CA THR A 35 -5.81 -2.64 15.07
C THR A 35 -4.44 -2.49 15.74
N ARG A 36 -4.40 -2.00 16.97
CA ARG A 36 -3.15 -1.74 17.69
C ARG A 36 -2.22 -2.96 17.75
N GLY A 37 -0.96 -2.76 17.40
CA GLY A 37 0.07 -3.79 17.39
C GLY A 37 -0.10 -4.83 16.28
N MET A 38 -0.96 -4.59 15.30
CA MET A 38 -1.20 -5.54 14.22
C MET A 38 -0.35 -5.23 12.99
N THR A 39 0.06 -6.29 12.31
CA THR A 39 0.70 -6.24 11.00
C THR A 39 -0.20 -6.92 9.99
N PHE A 40 -0.71 -6.14 9.04
CA PHE A 40 -1.65 -6.61 8.03
C PHE A 40 -0.95 -7.03 6.75
N THR A 41 -1.62 -7.86 5.98
CA THR A 41 -1.25 -8.23 4.62
C THR A 41 -2.50 -8.49 3.80
N THR A 42 -2.38 -8.38 2.48
CA THR A 42 -3.42 -8.86 1.56
C THR A 42 -3.05 -10.25 1.07
N LEU A 43 -3.91 -11.22 1.38
CA LEU A 43 -3.86 -12.57 0.87
C LEU A 43 -4.62 -12.62 -0.46
N ARG A 44 -4.12 -13.39 -1.45
CA ARG A 44 -4.79 -13.57 -2.74
C ARG A 44 -5.04 -15.04 -3.03
N ASP A 45 -6.31 -15.41 -3.13
CA ASP A 45 -6.73 -16.76 -3.49
C ASP A 45 -7.64 -16.70 -4.74
N GLY A 46 -7.24 -17.35 -5.83
CA GLY A 46 -8.02 -17.36 -7.06
C GLY A 46 -8.32 -15.99 -7.65
N GLY A 47 -7.45 -14.99 -7.41
CA GLY A 47 -7.64 -13.61 -7.88
C GLY A 47 -8.47 -12.74 -6.94
N VAL A 48 -9.00 -13.27 -5.83
CA VAL A 48 -9.74 -12.53 -4.80
C VAL A 48 -8.80 -12.15 -3.66
N ASP A 49 -8.84 -10.88 -3.28
CA ASP A 49 -8.04 -10.34 -2.19
C ASP A 49 -8.81 -10.38 -0.86
N HIS A 50 -8.12 -10.79 0.21
CA HIS A 50 -8.66 -10.77 1.56
C HIS A 50 -7.61 -10.38 2.59
N VAL A 51 -8.09 -9.87 3.74
CA VAL A 51 -7.22 -9.42 4.80
C VAL A 51 -6.64 -10.58 5.60
N GLY A 52 -5.32 -10.53 5.80
CA GLY A 52 -4.58 -11.37 6.72
C GLY A 52 -3.90 -10.53 7.81
N VAL A 53 -3.69 -11.14 8.97
CA VAL A 53 -2.91 -10.54 10.07
C VAL A 53 -1.75 -11.45 10.41
N ARG A 54 -0.53 -10.90 10.35
CA ARG A 54 0.70 -11.62 10.69
C ARG A 54 0.80 -11.86 12.19
N THR A 55 1.13 -13.08 12.58
CA THR A 55 1.36 -13.47 13.98
C THR A 55 2.62 -14.33 14.07
N ALA A 56 3.08 -14.65 15.28
CA ALA A 56 4.18 -15.58 15.49
C ALA A 56 3.89 -17.01 14.98
N LYS A 57 2.60 -17.36 14.77
CA LYS A 57 2.18 -18.68 14.29
C LYS A 57 2.00 -18.74 12.77
N GLY A 58 2.11 -17.63 12.07
CA GLY A 58 1.80 -17.46 10.65
C GLY A 58 0.78 -16.34 10.42
N ILE A 59 0.12 -16.35 9.27
CA ILE A 59 -0.85 -15.34 8.88
C ILE A 59 -2.25 -15.84 9.20
N VAL A 60 -2.98 -15.14 10.07
CA VAL A 60 -4.40 -15.40 10.32
C VAL A 60 -5.20 -14.84 9.15
N ASP A 61 -5.89 -15.70 8.41
CA ASP A 61 -6.89 -15.34 7.41
C ASP A 61 -8.18 -14.94 8.14
N ILE A 62 -8.50 -13.66 8.11
CA ILE A 62 -9.61 -13.09 8.89
C ILE A 62 -10.96 -13.63 8.43
N SER A 63 -11.14 -13.88 7.13
CA SER A 63 -12.40 -14.44 6.62
C SER A 63 -12.63 -15.88 7.12
N ARG A 64 -11.55 -16.69 7.13
CA ARG A 64 -11.61 -18.07 7.67
C ARG A 64 -11.83 -18.08 9.19
N ALA A 65 -11.13 -17.22 9.91
CA ALA A 65 -11.30 -17.07 11.36
C ALA A 65 -12.73 -16.63 11.71
N ALA A 66 -13.27 -15.63 11.02
CA ALA A 66 -14.63 -15.16 11.23
C ALA A 66 -15.68 -16.26 10.98
N LYS A 67 -15.53 -17.03 9.89
CA LYS A 67 -16.41 -18.16 9.60
C LYS A 67 -16.36 -19.21 10.71
N ALA A 68 -15.18 -19.55 11.19
CA ALA A 68 -14.99 -20.58 12.22
C ALA A 68 -15.51 -20.14 13.60
N LEU A 69 -15.41 -18.84 13.92
CA LEU A 69 -15.81 -18.28 15.21
C LEU A 69 -17.23 -17.69 15.19
N GLY A 70 -17.94 -17.77 14.06
CA GLY A 70 -19.32 -17.24 13.95
C GLY A 70 -19.41 -15.72 13.99
N VAL A 71 -18.33 -15.00 13.65
CA VAL A 71 -18.30 -13.53 13.63
C VAL A 71 -18.91 -13.01 12.32
N ALA A 72 -19.98 -12.24 12.45
CA ALA A 72 -20.67 -11.65 11.31
C ALA A 72 -19.92 -10.41 10.77
N GLN A 73 -19.98 -10.21 9.45
CA GLN A 73 -19.52 -9.02 8.73
C GLN A 73 -18.07 -8.61 9.08
N PRO A 74 -17.07 -9.53 9.05
CA PRO A 74 -15.68 -9.12 9.24
C PRO A 74 -15.24 -8.14 8.14
N PRO A 75 -14.19 -7.33 8.36
CA PRO A 75 -13.55 -6.61 7.25
C PRO A 75 -13.04 -7.62 6.23
N LEU A 76 -13.28 -7.37 4.94
CA LEU A 76 -12.92 -8.32 3.88
C LEU A 76 -11.53 -8.06 3.33
N THR A 77 -11.12 -6.79 3.26
CA THR A 77 -9.85 -6.34 2.70
C THR A 77 -9.08 -5.46 3.69
N VAL A 78 -7.81 -5.22 3.43
CA VAL A 78 -7.01 -4.24 4.20
C VAL A 78 -7.60 -2.84 4.02
N ASP A 79 -8.10 -2.51 2.82
CA ASP A 79 -8.80 -1.24 2.55
C ASP A 79 -10.03 -1.07 3.46
N ASP A 80 -10.77 -2.15 3.73
CA ASP A 80 -11.91 -2.11 4.67
C ASP A 80 -11.45 -1.84 6.10
N VAL A 81 -10.36 -2.48 6.53
CA VAL A 81 -9.80 -2.23 7.87
C VAL A 81 -9.40 -0.77 8.03
N VAL A 82 -8.63 -0.23 7.07
CA VAL A 82 -8.17 1.16 7.10
C VAL A 82 -9.32 2.15 7.09
N ALA A 83 -10.36 1.88 6.31
CA ALA A 83 -11.56 2.72 6.21
C ALA A 83 -12.60 2.45 7.31
N GLY A 84 -12.35 1.54 8.23
CA GLY A 84 -13.29 1.18 9.32
C GLY A 84 -14.56 0.46 8.85
N ARG A 85 -14.53 -0.17 7.67
CA ARG A 85 -15.69 -0.91 7.14
C ARG A 85 -15.74 -2.34 7.69
N GLY A 86 -16.95 -2.84 7.88
CA GLY A 86 -17.19 -4.13 8.52
C GLY A 86 -16.96 -4.10 10.03
N ASN A 87 -16.99 -5.28 10.66
CA ASN A 87 -16.81 -5.41 12.11
C ASN A 87 -15.31 -5.40 12.48
N VAL A 88 -14.66 -4.24 12.33
CA VAL A 88 -13.24 -4.05 12.67
C VAL A 88 -12.98 -4.29 14.16
N ALA A 89 -13.96 -4.01 15.03
CA ALA A 89 -13.85 -4.22 16.47
C ALA A 89 -13.64 -5.70 16.85
N ALA A 90 -14.00 -6.65 15.97
CA ALA A 90 -13.79 -8.06 16.19
C ALA A 90 -12.36 -8.54 15.89
N LEU A 91 -11.51 -7.73 15.25
CA LEU A 91 -10.16 -8.15 14.85
C LEU A 91 -9.31 -8.71 15.99
N PRO A 92 -9.25 -8.08 17.20
CA PRO A 92 -8.48 -8.65 18.31
C PRO A 92 -8.93 -10.07 18.70
N HIS A 93 -10.24 -10.30 18.75
CA HIS A 93 -10.82 -11.63 19.00
C HIS A 93 -10.48 -12.61 17.87
N LEU A 94 -10.69 -12.22 16.60
CA LEU A 94 -10.43 -13.06 15.44
C LEU A 94 -8.96 -13.47 15.34
N VAL A 95 -8.04 -12.60 15.71
CA VAL A 95 -6.59 -12.89 15.68
C VAL A 95 -6.18 -13.76 16.86
N LYS A 96 -6.68 -13.47 18.07
CA LYS A 96 -6.32 -14.18 19.30
C LYS A 96 -6.83 -15.63 19.31
N ASP A 97 -8.08 -15.83 18.89
CA ASP A 97 -8.79 -17.09 19.04
C ASP A 97 -8.92 -17.86 17.71
N ALA A 98 -8.18 -17.43 16.68
CA ALA A 98 -8.14 -18.09 15.38
C ALA A 98 -7.81 -19.58 15.50
N PRO A 99 -8.64 -20.50 14.95
CA PRO A 99 -8.28 -21.92 14.91
C PRO A 99 -7.11 -22.16 13.95
N ALA A 100 -6.39 -23.25 14.14
CA ALA A 100 -5.24 -23.61 13.30
C ALA A 100 -5.57 -23.65 11.79
N SER A 101 -6.82 -24.01 11.43
CA SER A 101 -7.31 -24.06 10.05
C SER A 101 -7.43 -22.66 9.40
N ALA A 102 -7.44 -21.59 10.19
CA ALA A 102 -7.45 -20.21 9.71
C ALA A 102 -6.03 -19.60 9.65
N VAL A 103 -5.00 -20.30 10.15
CA VAL A 103 -3.61 -19.83 10.12
C VAL A 103 -2.90 -20.43 8.92
N ARG A 104 -2.25 -19.57 8.13
CA ARG A 104 -1.53 -19.93 6.89
C ARG A 104 -0.03 -19.66 7.06
N SER A 105 0.81 -20.51 6.46
CA SER A 105 2.26 -20.26 6.41
C SER A 105 2.56 -19.11 5.45
N GLU A 106 3.50 -18.23 5.82
CA GLU A 106 3.99 -17.13 4.95
C GLU A 106 4.51 -17.65 3.59
N SER A 107 5.11 -18.84 3.56
CA SER A 107 5.64 -19.48 2.36
C SER A 107 4.59 -20.07 1.44
N SER A 108 3.35 -20.27 1.91
CA SER A 108 2.27 -20.94 1.18
C SER A 108 1.22 -19.98 0.59
N VAL A 109 1.35 -18.67 0.84
CA VAL A 109 0.37 -17.69 0.40
C VAL A 109 0.83 -16.93 -0.83
N GLN A 110 -0.14 -16.54 -1.64
CA GLN A 110 0.05 -15.48 -2.62
C GLN A 110 -0.37 -14.15 -2.00
N TYR A 111 0.38 -13.11 -2.29
CA TYR A 111 0.09 -11.77 -1.80
C TYR A 111 -0.66 -10.95 -2.85
N GLY A 112 -1.55 -10.07 -2.42
CA GLY A 112 -2.02 -8.91 -3.18
C GLY A 112 -1.20 -7.66 -2.84
N PRO A 113 -1.41 -6.53 -3.53
CA PRO A 113 -0.95 -5.23 -3.04
C PRO A 113 -1.50 -5.00 -1.63
N VAL A 114 -0.68 -4.50 -0.70
CA VAL A 114 -1.12 -4.40 0.70
C VAL A 114 -2.33 -3.48 0.90
N VAL A 115 -2.50 -2.49 0.02
CA VAL A 115 -3.73 -1.72 -0.18
C VAL A 115 -4.09 -1.86 -1.66
N GLY A 116 -5.31 -2.28 -1.96
CA GLY A 116 -5.71 -2.66 -3.33
C GLY A 116 -6.44 -1.57 -4.10
N SER A 117 -7.10 -0.63 -3.40
CA SER A 117 -7.93 0.41 -4.00
C SER A 117 -7.81 1.76 -3.28
N PRO A 118 -6.59 2.32 -3.19
CA PRO A 118 -6.40 3.61 -2.56
C PRO A 118 -7.16 4.70 -3.31
N PRO A 119 -7.79 5.66 -2.60
CA PRO A 119 -8.43 6.82 -3.25
C PRO A 119 -7.43 7.66 -4.04
N LYS A 120 -6.19 7.78 -3.53
CA LYS A 120 -5.08 8.48 -4.19
C LYS A 120 -3.75 7.77 -3.91
N ILE A 121 -2.85 7.83 -4.90
CA ILE A 121 -1.43 7.49 -4.73
C ILE A 121 -0.65 8.76 -5.00
N ILE A 122 -0.05 9.32 -3.95
CA ILE A 122 0.74 10.53 -3.98
C ILE A 122 2.21 10.15 -3.78
N CYS A 123 3.10 10.76 -4.54
CA CYS A 123 4.54 10.50 -4.49
C CYS A 123 5.29 11.81 -4.27
N VAL A 124 6.45 11.74 -3.61
CA VAL A 124 7.33 12.88 -3.33
C VAL A 124 8.66 12.67 -4.04
N GLY A 125 8.93 13.45 -5.06
CA GLY A 125 10.21 13.43 -5.77
C GLY A 125 11.27 14.27 -5.06
N LEU A 126 12.55 13.89 -5.24
CA LEU A 126 13.72 14.66 -4.79
C LEU A 126 13.73 14.93 -3.28
N ASN A 127 13.44 13.90 -2.47
CA ASN A 127 13.30 14.03 -1.02
C ASN A 127 14.52 13.61 -0.20
N TYR A 128 15.67 13.31 -0.83
CA TYR A 128 16.92 13.02 -0.14
C TYR A 128 18.06 13.85 -0.74
N GLN A 129 18.81 14.54 0.11
CA GLN A 129 19.91 15.42 -0.35
C GLN A 129 20.95 14.68 -1.19
N ALA A 130 21.32 13.46 -0.79
CA ALA A 130 22.27 12.64 -1.53
C ALA A 130 21.74 12.20 -2.90
N HIS A 131 20.43 11.90 -3.01
CA HIS A 131 19.78 11.58 -4.28
C HIS A 131 19.76 12.79 -5.23
N ILE A 132 19.49 13.97 -4.71
CA ILE A 132 19.54 15.22 -5.48
C ILE A 132 20.97 15.45 -6.01
N ALA A 133 21.99 15.25 -5.16
CA ALA A 133 23.38 15.46 -5.54
C ALA A 133 23.83 14.48 -6.64
N GLU A 134 23.43 13.18 -6.58
CA GLU A 134 23.81 12.19 -7.58
C GLU A 134 23.14 12.42 -8.95
N THR A 135 21.92 12.98 -8.96
CA THR A 135 21.18 13.27 -10.19
C THR A 135 21.48 14.65 -10.79
N GLY A 136 22.22 15.50 -10.05
CA GLY A 136 22.56 16.86 -10.48
C GLY A 136 21.39 17.84 -10.44
N GLU A 137 20.31 17.46 -9.77
CA GLU A 137 19.10 18.29 -9.59
C GLU A 137 19.30 19.36 -8.51
N LYS A 138 18.36 20.29 -8.42
CA LYS A 138 18.35 21.32 -7.37
C LYS A 138 17.35 20.91 -6.27
N PRO A 139 17.69 21.12 -4.98
CA PRO A 139 16.76 20.90 -3.89
C PRO A 139 15.48 21.71 -4.09
N PRO A 140 14.30 21.06 -4.11
CA PRO A 140 13.05 21.80 -4.23
C PRO A 140 12.77 22.56 -2.92
N PRO A 141 12.21 23.78 -2.98
CA PRO A 141 11.86 24.55 -1.79
C PRO A 141 10.64 24.00 -1.04
N PHE A 142 9.86 23.12 -1.67
CA PHE A 142 8.67 22.45 -1.15
C PHE A 142 8.61 21.03 -1.65
N PRO A 143 7.85 20.11 -0.99
CA PRO A 143 7.63 18.76 -1.49
C PRO A 143 7.19 18.74 -2.96
N ASN A 144 7.97 18.11 -3.82
CA ASN A 144 7.66 17.96 -5.24
C ASN A 144 6.68 16.79 -5.42
N LEU A 145 5.38 17.11 -5.41
CA LEU A 145 4.32 16.10 -5.46
C LEU A 145 3.99 15.68 -6.88
N PHE A 146 3.85 14.38 -7.09
CA PHE A 146 3.30 13.79 -8.30
C PHE A 146 2.41 12.59 -7.91
N ASN A 147 1.78 11.95 -8.88
CA ASN A 147 0.86 10.84 -8.61
C ASN A 147 1.17 9.61 -9.44
N LYS A 148 0.73 8.47 -8.93
CA LYS A 148 0.57 7.21 -9.67
C LYS A 148 -0.90 6.81 -9.70
N TYR A 149 -1.26 5.85 -10.55
CA TYR A 149 -2.62 5.34 -10.68
C TYR A 149 -2.75 3.95 -10.05
N ASN A 150 -3.98 3.52 -9.73
CA ASN A 150 -4.21 2.22 -9.12
C ASN A 150 -3.73 1.04 -9.99
N THR A 151 -3.68 1.20 -11.33
CA THR A 151 -3.12 0.19 -12.24
C THR A 151 -1.62 -0.04 -12.03
N THR A 152 -0.92 0.92 -11.42
CA THR A 152 0.51 0.76 -11.08
C THR A 152 0.74 -0.16 -9.89
N LEU A 153 -0.28 -0.40 -9.04
CA LEU A 153 -0.11 -1.23 -7.85
C LEU A 153 0.34 -2.64 -8.21
N ASN A 154 1.30 -3.12 -7.43
CA ASN A 154 1.83 -4.46 -7.54
C ASN A 154 2.11 -5.02 -6.14
N ARG A 155 2.53 -6.27 -6.06
CA ARG A 155 2.61 -7.04 -4.82
C ARG A 155 4.00 -7.65 -4.60
N HIS A 156 4.21 -8.12 -3.39
CA HIS A 156 5.35 -8.99 -3.07
C HIS A 156 5.30 -10.27 -3.94
N ASN A 157 6.45 -10.64 -4.50
CA ASN A 157 6.62 -11.71 -5.48
C ASN A 157 5.77 -11.51 -6.76
N GLY A 158 5.40 -10.25 -7.07
CA GLY A 158 4.77 -9.89 -8.34
C GLY A 158 5.76 -9.76 -9.49
N THR A 159 5.23 -9.54 -10.69
CA THR A 159 6.02 -9.26 -11.89
C THR A 159 5.78 -7.85 -12.38
N VAL A 160 6.76 -7.27 -13.06
CA VAL A 160 6.65 -5.99 -13.78
C VAL A 160 7.00 -6.26 -15.24
N ALA A 161 6.03 -6.08 -16.13
CA ALA A 161 6.18 -6.37 -17.56
C ALA A 161 6.91 -5.22 -18.26
N VAL A 162 8.25 -5.28 -18.31
CA VAL A 162 9.09 -4.26 -18.94
C VAL A 162 9.28 -4.49 -20.44
N SER A 163 9.25 -5.75 -20.91
CA SER A 163 9.53 -6.10 -22.31
C SER A 163 8.50 -5.56 -23.31
N SER A 164 7.30 -5.20 -22.87
CA SER A 164 6.24 -4.66 -23.70
C SER A 164 6.19 -3.14 -23.77
N LEU A 165 7.04 -2.45 -22.98
CA LEU A 165 7.03 -1.00 -22.88
C LEU A 165 7.97 -0.34 -23.91
N PRO A 166 7.63 0.83 -24.44
CA PRO A 166 8.50 1.61 -25.34
C PRO A 166 9.55 2.39 -24.55
N ALA A 167 10.26 1.70 -23.65
CA ALA A 167 11.28 2.22 -22.75
C ALA A 167 12.40 1.18 -22.54
N THR A 168 13.59 1.63 -22.17
CA THR A 168 14.77 0.79 -22.02
C THR A 168 15.59 1.10 -20.77
N GLN A 169 15.29 2.19 -20.06
CA GLN A 169 16.02 2.64 -18.88
C GLN A 169 15.21 2.43 -17.61
N PHE A 170 15.04 1.16 -17.22
CA PHE A 170 14.28 0.80 -16.01
C PHE A 170 15.16 0.87 -14.76
N ASP A 171 14.61 1.51 -13.73
CA ASP A 171 15.31 1.84 -12.48
C ASP A 171 14.42 1.57 -11.26
N TYR A 172 15.04 1.21 -10.15
CA TYR A 172 14.40 1.02 -8.85
C TYR A 172 14.44 2.30 -8.03
N GLU A 173 13.44 2.49 -7.19
CA GLU A 173 13.37 3.53 -6.16
C GLU A 173 12.72 2.93 -4.90
N SER A 174 13.53 2.42 -3.98
CA SER A 174 13.02 1.91 -2.70
C SER A 174 12.56 3.04 -1.80
N GLU A 175 11.34 2.93 -1.26
CA GLU A 175 10.69 4.00 -0.51
C GLU A 175 9.92 3.51 0.70
N LEU A 176 10.00 4.28 1.79
CA LEU A 176 8.99 4.21 2.84
C LEU A 176 7.65 4.69 2.27
N VAL A 177 6.60 3.92 2.54
CA VAL A 177 5.24 4.27 2.11
C VAL A 177 4.36 4.46 3.34
N VAL A 178 3.65 5.60 3.38
CA VAL A 178 2.68 5.95 4.42
C VAL A 178 1.27 5.60 3.95
N ILE A 179 0.49 4.95 4.80
CA ILE A 179 -0.95 4.73 4.57
C ILE A 179 -1.73 5.66 5.51
N VAL A 180 -2.55 6.53 4.93
CA VAL A 180 -3.39 7.48 5.68
C VAL A 180 -4.54 6.74 6.36
N GLY A 181 -4.81 7.05 7.63
CA GLY A 181 -5.85 6.41 8.45
C GLY A 181 -7.03 7.30 8.81
N LYS A 182 -6.89 8.60 8.62
CA LYS A 182 -7.94 9.57 8.96
C LYS A 182 -8.00 10.66 7.89
N THR A 183 -9.21 11.20 7.65
CA THR A 183 -9.36 12.36 6.78
C THR A 183 -8.53 13.54 7.32
N ALA A 184 -7.61 14.05 6.49
CA ALA A 184 -6.69 15.12 6.84
C ALA A 184 -6.86 16.31 5.88
N ARG A 185 -7.13 17.49 6.44
CA ARG A 185 -7.22 18.75 5.73
C ARG A 185 -6.67 19.87 6.60
N ASN A 186 -5.68 20.64 6.09
CA ASN A 186 -4.98 21.69 6.82
C ASN A 186 -4.42 21.23 8.18
N VAL A 187 -3.76 20.07 8.19
CA VAL A 187 -3.25 19.47 9.43
C VAL A 187 -1.93 20.12 9.82
N PRO A 188 -1.79 20.64 11.05
CA PRO A 188 -0.50 21.12 11.56
C PRO A 188 0.55 19.99 11.58
N GLU A 189 1.80 20.30 11.24
CA GLU A 189 2.88 19.31 11.15
C GLU A 189 3.05 18.52 12.46
N ALA A 190 2.97 19.20 13.61
CA ALA A 190 3.08 18.54 14.92
C ALA A 190 1.99 17.50 15.21
N GLN A 191 0.89 17.50 14.45
CA GLN A 191 -0.21 16.55 14.59
C GLN A 191 -0.29 15.53 13.42
N ALA A 192 0.52 15.71 12.39
CA ALA A 192 0.37 15.00 11.12
C ALA A 192 0.49 13.47 11.25
N LEU A 193 1.39 12.98 12.08
CA LEU A 193 1.56 11.53 12.31
C LEU A 193 0.35 10.88 13.00
N ASN A 194 -0.53 11.65 13.66
CA ASN A 194 -1.77 11.12 14.23
C ASN A 194 -2.81 10.71 13.16
N TYR A 195 -2.56 11.04 11.90
CA TYR A 195 -3.42 10.72 10.76
C TYR A 195 -2.94 9.48 10.00
N VAL A 196 -1.81 8.90 10.38
CA VAL A 196 -1.23 7.72 9.77
C VAL A 196 -1.89 6.46 10.34
N PHE A 197 -2.31 5.54 9.46
CA PHE A 197 -2.73 4.19 9.84
C PHE A 197 -1.52 3.30 10.09
N GLY A 198 -0.54 3.35 9.20
CA GLY A 198 0.66 2.53 9.25
C GLY A 198 1.61 2.79 8.10
N TYR A 199 2.64 1.97 8.05
CA TYR A 199 3.73 2.07 7.09
C TYR A 199 3.95 0.75 6.38
N THR A 200 4.41 0.84 5.14
CA THR A 200 4.77 -0.33 4.33
C THR A 200 6.00 -0.05 3.48
N THR A 201 6.61 -1.11 2.96
CA THR A 201 7.71 -1.04 2.00
C THR A 201 7.14 -0.82 0.61
N GLY A 202 7.74 0.06 -0.18
CA GLY A 202 7.36 0.28 -1.57
C GLY A 202 8.55 0.48 -2.50
N ASN A 203 8.27 0.45 -3.80
CA ASN A 203 9.22 0.80 -4.84
C ASN A 203 8.52 1.66 -5.90
N ASP A 204 8.98 2.89 -6.08
CA ASP A 204 8.51 3.79 -7.13
C ASP A 204 9.24 3.49 -8.44
N PHE A 205 9.00 2.26 -8.97
CA PHE A 205 9.67 1.76 -10.15
C PHE A 205 9.47 2.71 -11.34
N THR A 206 10.56 2.96 -12.09
CA THR A 206 10.65 4.08 -13.03
C THR A 206 11.25 3.66 -14.37
N ALA A 207 10.69 4.14 -15.47
CA ALA A 207 11.30 4.14 -16.80
C ALA A 207 11.91 5.54 -17.07
N ARG A 208 13.22 5.70 -16.88
CA ARG A 208 13.90 7.01 -16.89
C ARG A 208 13.84 7.72 -18.24
N ASP A 209 14.03 6.97 -19.33
CA ASP A 209 13.92 7.51 -20.69
C ASP A 209 12.49 7.97 -21.05
N ALA A 210 11.47 7.38 -20.46
CA ALA A 210 10.09 7.84 -20.58
C ALA A 210 9.78 9.01 -19.62
N GLN A 211 10.31 8.97 -18.39
CA GLN A 211 10.16 10.03 -17.39
C GLN A 211 10.68 11.38 -17.89
N ASN A 212 11.83 11.38 -18.55
CA ASN A 212 12.57 12.58 -18.92
C ASN A 212 12.21 13.12 -20.33
N ARG A 213 11.21 12.55 -21.01
CA ARG A 213 10.79 13.03 -22.34
C ARG A 213 10.15 14.42 -22.29
N VAL A 214 9.44 14.72 -21.21
CA VAL A 214 8.76 15.99 -20.95
C VAL A 214 8.86 16.34 -19.46
N SER A 215 8.42 17.54 -19.08
CA SER A 215 8.48 18.01 -17.69
C SER A 215 7.60 17.22 -16.71
N GLN A 216 6.56 16.53 -17.20
CA GLN A 216 5.67 15.70 -16.38
C GLN A 216 6.17 14.25 -16.37
N TRP A 217 6.43 13.71 -15.20
CA TRP A 217 7.02 12.36 -15.02
C TRP A 217 6.07 11.19 -15.28
N MET A 218 4.82 11.48 -15.59
CA MET A 218 3.74 10.50 -15.68
C MET A 218 4.13 9.26 -16.50
N THR A 219 4.62 9.42 -17.73
CA THR A 219 4.90 8.31 -18.64
C THR A 219 5.99 7.37 -18.13
N GLY A 220 6.90 7.85 -17.29
CA GLY A 220 7.95 7.03 -16.66
C GLY A 220 7.55 6.43 -15.32
N LYS A 221 6.54 7.02 -14.65
CA LYS A 221 6.13 6.68 -13.30
C LYS A 221 4.85 5.84 -13.23
N THR A 222 4.01 5.85 -14.26
CA THR A 222 2.67 5.26 -14.22
C THR A 222 2.41 4.06 -15.16
N PRO A 223 3.39 3.39 -15.78
CA PRO A 223 3.08 2.12 -16.42
C PRO A 223 2.50 1.14 -15.40
N ASP A 224 1.70 0.20 -15.88
CA ASP A 224 1.06 -0.79 -15.03
C ASP A 224 2.09 -1.56 -14.19
N GLN A 225 1.74 -1.86 -12.93
CA GLN A 225 2.59 -2.60 -11.97
C GLN A 225 3.84 -1.86 -11.48
N PHE A 226 4.05 -0.58 -11.77
CA PHE A 226 5.23 0.22 -11.39
C PHE A 226 5.19 0.75 -9.95
N ALA A 227 4.24 0.31 -9.11
CA ALA A 227 4.19 0.61 -7.68
C ALA A 227 4.03 -0.68 -6.85
N PRO A 228 5.04 -1.56 -6.79
CA PRO A 228 5.02 -2.66 -5.83
C PRO A 228 4.99 -2.12 -4.40
N ILE A 229 4.04 -2.62 -3.57
CA ILE A 229 3.91 -2.27 -2.15
C ILE A 229 3.63 -3.51 -1.29
N GLY A 230 4.12 -3.52 -0.06
CA GLY A 230 3.93 -4.61 0.89
C GLY A 230 5.21 -5.38 1.21
N PRO A 231 5.12 -6.67 1.61
CA PRO A 231 3.89 -7.44 1.85
C PRO A 231 3.15 -7.04 3.14
N TRP A 232 3.80 -6.29 4.02
CA TRP A 232 3.31 -5.97 5.36
C TRP A 232 2.90 -4.51 5.46
N LEU A 233 1.74 -4.26 6.08
CA LEU A 233 1.32 -2.95 6.58
C LEU A 233 1.41 -3.00 8.10
N VAL A 234 2.43 -2.34 8.65
CA VAL A 234 2.70 -2.26 10.08
C VAL A 234 2.00 -1.04 10.65
N THR A 235 1.14 -1.21 11.65
CA THR A 235 0.40 -0.08 12.25
C THR A 235 1.31 0.96 12.88
N ALA A 236 0.90 2.23 12.84
CA ALA A 236 1.75 3.38 13.23
C ALA A 236 2.23 3.32 14.70
N ASP A 237 1.45 2.69 15.59
CA ASP A 237 1.84 2.52 17.00
C ASP A 237 3.08 1.63 17.18
N GLN A 238 3.42 0.77 16.20
CA GLN A 238 4.64 -0.05 16.19
C GLN A 238 5.85 0.71 15.62
N ILE A 239 5.62 1.82 14.92
CA ILE A 239 6.64 2.68 14.30
C ILE A 239 6.40 4.13 14.78
N PRO A 240 6.66 4.44 16.05
CA PRO A 240 6.36 5.76 16.62
C PRO A 240 7.17 6.88 15.97
N ASP A 241 8.35 6.57 15.45
CA ASP A 241 9.17 7.49 14.67
C ASP A 241 9.53 6.86 13.31
N PRO A 242 8.88 7.28 12.22
CA PRO A 242 9.17 6.79 10.87
C PRO A 242 10.51 7.32 10.31
N GLN A 243 11.16 8.27 10.97
CA GLN A 243 12.45 8.84 10.56
C GLN A 243 13.65 8.07 11.13
N THR A 244 13.48 6.81 11.55
CA THR A 244 14.53 5.96 12.12
C THR A 244 14.74 4.66 11.34
N LEU A 245 14.18 4.57 10.13
CA LEU A 245 14.16 3.32 9.36
C LEU A 245 15.28 3.29 8.34
N GLN A 246 15.95 2.13 8.22
CA GLN A 246 16.94 1.89 7.18
C GLN A 246 16.23 1.41 5.91
N VAL A 247 16.54 2.04 4.76
CA VAL A 247 16.01 1.72 3.44
C VAL A 247 17.13 1.17 2.58
N GLN A 248 16.96 -0.05 2.08
CA GLN A 248 17.97 -0.75 1.28
C GLN A 248 17.36 -1.35 0.01
N THR A 249 18.16 -1.36 -1.06
CA THR A 249 17.81 -2.01 -2.34
C THR A 249 18.90 -2.98 -2.75
N PHE A 250 18.47 -4.16 -3.19
CA PHE A 250 19.33 -5.17 -3.77
C PHE A 250 18.79 -5.59 -5.14
N VAL A 251 19.66 -5.93 -6.06
CA VAL A 251 19.29 -6.45 -7.38
C VAL A 251 19.88 -7.86 -7.54
N ASN A 252 19.05 -8.78 -8.02
CA ASN A 252 19.41 -10.17 -8.21
C ASN A 252 19.93 -10.82 -6.91
N ASP A 253 21.10 -11.44 -6.94
CA ASP A 253 21.70 -12.14 -5.80
C ASP A 253 22.78 -11.28 -5.10
N GLU A 254 22.76 -9.96 -5.32
CA GLU A 254 23.70 -9.04 -4.67
C GLU A 254 23.53 -9.07 -3.15
N THR A 255 24.65 -9.09 -2.44
CA THR A 255 24.70 -9.02 -0.98
C THR A 255 25.02 -7.61 -0.47
N THR A 256 25.62 -6.77 -1.31
CA THR A 256 25.85 -5.35 -1.04
C THR A 256 24.67 -4.53 -1.55
N PRO A 257 24.03 -3.69 -0.72
CA PRO A 257 22.92 -2.88 -1.17
C PRO A 257 23.36 -1.79 -2.14
N ARG A 258 22.56 -1.52 -3.16
CA ARG A 258 22.74 -0.40 -4.09
C ARG A 258 22.23 0.93 -3.49
N GLN A 259 21.15 0.88 -2.74
CA GLN A 259 20.68 1.99 -1.91
C GLN A 259 20.81 1.55 -0.46
N ASP A 260 21.31 2.42 0.43
CA ASP A 260 21.50 2.12 1.85
C ASP A 260 21.52 3.41 2.66
N MET A 261 20.32 3.91 3.05
CA MET A 261 20.18 5.17 3.77
C MET A 261 19.07 5.11 4.81
N ASN A 262 19.17 5.98 5.80
CA ASN A 262 18.16 6.10 6.85
C ASN A 262 17.12 7.18 6.48
N THR A 263 15.85 6.94 6.83
CA THR A 263 14.75 7.90 6.62
C THR A 263 14.94 9.23 7.37
N ALA A 264 15.82 9.28 8.38
CA ALA A 264 16.24 10.54 9.02
C ALA A 264 16.89 11.52 8.03
N GLN A 265 17.36 11.04 6.87
CA GLN A 265 18.01 11.84 5.84
C GLN A 265 17.05 12.42 4.79
N MET A 266 15.75 12.22 4.98
CA MET A 266 14.73 12.90 4.20
C MET A 266 14.82 14.42 4.38
N ILE A 267 14.66 15.18 3.29
CA ILE A 267 14.58 16.65 3.32
C ILE A 267 13.26 17.07 3.97
N PHE A 268 12.17 16.47 3.52
CA PHE A 268 10.84 16.63 4.09
C PHE A 268 10.45 15.34 4.80
N ASN A 269 10.35 15.37 6.12
CA ASN A 269 9.94 14.21 6.91
C ASN A 269 8.47 13.83 6.68
N CYS A 270 8.05 12.66 7.15
CA CYS A 270 6.67 12.19 6.95
C CYS A 270 5.60 13.16 7.47
N ALA A 271 5.86 13.82 8.61
CA ALA A 271 4.93 14.79 9.20
C ALA A 271 4.79 16.04 8.31
N HIS A 272 5.91 16.54 7.79
CA HIS A 272 5.92 17.68 6.86
C HIS A 272 5.19 17.35 5.56
N ILE A 273 5.45 16.17 4.97
CA ILE A 273 4.78 15.73 3.73
C ILE A 273 3.25 15.69 3.92
N ILE A 274 2.77 15.11 5.02
CA ILE A 274 1.32 15.03 5.31
C ILE A 274 0.73 16.42 5.53
N SER A 275 1.40 17.26 6.33
CA SER A 275 0.97 18.63 6.61
C SER A 275 0.87 19.44 5.32
N TYR A 276 1.95 19.48 4.55
CA TYR A 276 2.02 20.20 3.28
C TYR A 276 0.95 19.71 2.29
N THR A 277 0.88 18.40 2.06
CA THR A 277 -0.09 17.82 1.14
C THR A 277 -1.52 18.12 1.56
N SER A 278 -1.83 18.02 2.86
CA SER A 278 -3.18 18.27 3.40
C SER A 278 -3.61 19.72 3.28
N SER A 279 -2.68 20.67 3.09
CA SER A 279 -3.02 22.08 2.88
C SER A 279 -3.62 22.34 1.48
N PHE A 280 -3.32 21.48 0.50
CA PHE A 280 -3.84 21.58 -0.87
C PHE A 280 -4.86 20.51 -1.20
N ILE A 281 -4.64 19.26 -0.74
CA ILE A 281 -5.39 18.06 -1.11
C ILE A 281 -5.96 17.43 0.16
N THR A 282 -7.27 17.24 0.24
CA THR A 282 -7.84 16.46 1.33
C THR A 282 -7.36 15.01 1.22
N LEU A 283 -6.63 14.54 2.24
CA LEU A 283 -6.24 13.14 2.36
C LEU A 283 -7.40 12.33 2.97
N SER A 284 -7.57 11.11 2.50
CA SER A 284 -8.64 10.19 2.91
C SER A 284 -8.03 8.92 3.51
N PRO A 285 -8.75 8.20 4.39
CA PRO A 285 -8.33 6.87 4.82
C PRO A 285 -8.06 5.96 3.61
N GLY A 286 -6.91 5.29 3.59
CA GLY A 286 -6.46 4.45 2.50
C GLY A 286 -5.61 5.16 1.43
N ASP A 287 -5.47 6.50 1.47
CA ASP A 287 -4.50 7.17 0.59
C ASP A 287 -3.09 6.66 0.88
N VAL A 288 -2.33 6.48 -0.20
CA VAL A 288 -0.95 6.00 -0.21
C VAL A 288 -0.01 7.14 -0.51
N ILE A 289 1.04 7.32 0.30
CA ILE A 289 2.06 8.35 0.08
C ILE A 289 3.44 7.68 -0.01
N PHE A 290 4.05 7.70 -1.18
CA PHE A 290 5.45 7.38 -1.40
C PHE A 290 6.30 8.57 -0.98
N THR A 291 7.29 8.35 -0.10
CA THR A 291 7.98 9.46 0.60
C THR A 291 9.28 9.91 -0.07
N GLY A 292 9.63 9.34 -1.22
CA GLY A 292 10.88 9.60 -1.93
C GLY A 292 11.94 8.54 -1.67
N THR A 293 12.84 8.40 -2.63
CA THR A 293 13.89 7.39 -2.64
C THR A 293 15.25 7.97 -2.24
N PRO A 294 16.11 7.22 -1.52
CA PRO A 294 17.49 7.61 -1.24
C PRO A 294 18.40 7.51 -2.48
N SER A 295 19.66 7.95 -2.35
CA SER A 295 20.68 7.78 -3.38
C SER A 295 21.02 6.31 -3.64
N GLY A 296 21.67 6.07 -4.80
CA GLY A 296 22.09 4.75 -5.28
C GLY A 296 21.20 4.21 -6.39
N VAL A 297 20.34 5.05 -6.99
CA VAL A 297 19.57 4.72 -8.20
C VAL A 297 20.48 4.64 -9.41
N ILE A 298 20.08 3.88 -10.45
CA ILE A 298 20.92 3.68 -11.64
C ILE A 298 21.16 5.01 -12.38
N VAL A 299 20.12 5.86 -12.48
CA VAL A 299 20.25 7.16 -13.18
C VAL A 299 21.26 8.09 -12.50
N GLY A 300 21.48 7.96 -11.19
CA GLY A 300 22.47 8.73 -10.43
C GLY A 300 23.90 8.25 -10.60
N MET A 301 24.13 7.08 -11.20
CA MET A 301 25.47 6.55 -11.42
C MET A 301 26.16 7.26 -12.61
N PRO A 302 27.51 7.30 -12.64
CA PRO A 302 28.24 7.69 -13.85
C PRO A 302 27.76 6.92 -15.07
N LYS A 303 27.64 7.56 -16.23
CA LYS A 303 27.01 6.99 -17.44
C LYS A 303 27.58 5.62 -17.82
N GLU A 304 28.88 5.43 -17.68
CA GLU A 304 29.60 4.19 -17.98
C GLU A 304 29.27 3.04 -16.99
N LYS A 305 28.66 3.35 -15.85
CA LYS A 305 28.22 2.40 -14.81
C LYS A 305 26.71 2.17 -14.79
N GLN A 306 25.96 2.88 -15.65
CA GLN A 306 24.50 2.74 -15.71
C GLN A 306 24.12 1.45 -16.44
N VAL A 307 23.93 0.38 -15.66
CA VAL A 307 23.39 -0.89 -16.17
C VAL A 307 21.91 -0.95 -15.81
N TRP A 308 21.07 -0.63 -16.79
CA TRP A 308 19.62 -0.59 -16.63
C TRP A 308 19.05 -1.97 -16.40
N LEU A 309 17.98 -2.02 -15.60
CA LEU A 309 17.25 -3.27 -15.34
C LEU A 309 16.55 -3.77 -16.61
N LYS A 310 16.39 -5.09 -16.71
CA LYS A 310 15.79 -5.78 -17.84
C LYS A 310 14.97 -6.99 -17.40
N ALA A 311 14.23 -7.58 -18.30
CA ALA A 311 13.52 -8.85 -18.06
C ALA A 311 14.48 -9.92 -17.49
N GLY A 312 14.02 -10.63 -16.48
CA GLY A 312 14.78 -11.60 -15.70
C GLY A 312 15.40 -11.04 -14.41
N ASP A 313 15.59 -9.72 -14.31
CA ASP A 313 16.13 -9.11 -13.09
C ASP A 313 15.11 -9.15 -11.94
N ARG A 314 15.62 -9.30 -10.72
CA ARG A 314 14.87 -9.31 -9.47
C ARG A 314 15.28 -8.12 -8.62
N VAL A 315 14.30 -7.38 -8.13
CA VAL A 315 14.51 -6.25 -7.20
C VAL A 315 14.01 -6.65 -5.82
N ARG A 316 14.81 -6.32 -4.80
CA ARG A 316 14.51 -6.55 -3.40
C ARG A 316 14.70 -5.24 -2.63
N THR A 317 13.57 -4.69 -2.14
CA THR A 317 13.54 -3.53 -1.23
C THR A 317 13.42 -4.04 0.20
N VAL A 318 14.26 -3.57 1.10
CA VAL A 318 14.23 -3.91 2.53
C VAL A 318 14.12 -2.63 3.34
N ILE A 319 13.09 -2.56 4.19
CA ILE A 319 12.98 -1.46 5.17
C ILE A 319 12.94 -2.06 6.57
N SER A 320 13.82 -1.58 7.43
CA SER A 320 13.90 -2.07 8.81
C SER A 320 12.54 -1.98 9.50
N LYS A 321 12.16 -3.02 10.25
CA LYS A 321 10.86 -3.22 10.92
C LYS A 321 9.66 -3.44 9.97
N LEU A 322 9.75 -3.13 8.68
CA LEU A 322 8.65 -3.31 7.69
C LEU A 322 8.83 -4.56 6.85
N GLY A 323 10.03 -5.12 6.81
CA GLY A 323 10.33 -6.35 6.08
C GLY A 323 10.79 -6.13 4.65
N GLU A 324 10.61 -7.14 3.82
CA GLU A 324 11.19 -7.26 2.50
C GLU A 324 10.10 -7.34 1.42
N LEU A 325 10.20 -6.49 0.41
CA LEU A 325 9.39 -6.51 -0.80
C LEU A 325 10.25 -7.01 -1.97
N LYS A 326 9.77 -8.01 -2.69
CA LYS A 326 10.41 -8.57 -3.89
C LYS A 326 9.52 -8.47 -5.10
N PHE A 327 10.10 -8.25 -6.27
CA PHE A 327 9.41 -8.40 -7.55
C PHE A 327 10.41 -8.75 -8.66
N THR A 328 9.89 -9.30 -9.77
CA THR A 328 10.70 -9.77 -10.91
C THR A 328 10.26 -9.05 -12.17
N LEU A 329 11.21 -8.67 -13.02
CA LEU A 329 10.95 -8.04 -14.32
C LEU A 329 10.72 -9.11 -15.40
N THR A 330 9.72 -8.90 -16.27
CA THR A 330 9.36 -9.84 -17.35
C THR A 330 9.21 -9.14 -18.70
#